data_376e318c6179a3c7f4d765246d5b875c
#
_entry.id   376e318c6179a3c7f4d765246d5b875c
#
_cell.length_a   1.000
_cell.length_b   1.000
_cell.length_c   1.000
_cell.angle_alpha   90.00
_cell.angle_beta   90.00
_cell.angle_gamma   90.00
#
_symmetry.space_group_name_H-M   'P 1'
#
loop_
_entity.id
_entity.type
_entity.pdbx_description
1 polymer ?
#
loop_
_entity_poly.entity_id
_entity_poly.type
_entity_poly.pdbx_seq_one_letter_code
_entity_poly.pdbx_strand_id
1 'polypeptide(L)'
;MIKLGERIKELRLRDGRTQDALASELGVTAQAVSRWEKEICYPDMEMIPSIANYFGVSIDELFGYDNDRSKKVDNLAAVINGMIRQNNGKDVSMDACITAAREALIEFPGNEKLTLALASALYNAGYVRRGEYHIVGADGYSVYDTERHKKYPEWQEAIKLYEKLLASLQSEELRQKAVLELSQLYKNTGKHEKALRLAESAPAMTASRPFLRIKAFDGKAAVAAQGEALIETVQQSADLIVHIVLDDAAIPPHAAAELLQNAGNMFALIAPDHRYGRNFGMLSCIQMLRSYYLWLAEKKDDAFLALDAALDYARQLDALHKSTEKYFSSPLLHHVPIHTEEMPASSAFRAELPDLWPWWDVSEQEKVKAEMQTDSRWSEWVGKTQE
;
A
#
# COMPACT_ATOMS: atom_id res chain seq x y z
N MET A 1 -25.43 9.50 -21.81
CA MET A 1 -26.27 9.21 -23.02
C MET A 1 -25.50 8.14 -23.78
N ILE A 2 -26.16 7.05 -24.13
CA ILE A 2 -25.51 5.92 -24.86
C ILE A 2 -25.15 6.43 -26.26
N LYS A 3 -23.87 6.33 -26.62
CA LYS A 3 -23.33 6.76 -27.92
C LYS A 3 -23.03 5.55 -28.82
N LEU A 4 -24.03 4.73 -29.06
CA LEU A 4 -23.89 3.48 -29.81
C LEU A 4 -23.33 3.72 -31.22
N GLY A 5 -23.77 4.79 -31.90
CA GLY A 5 -23.30 5.10 -33.25
C GLY A 5 -21.83 5.48 -33.30
N GLU A 6 -21.34 6.30 -32.36
CA GLU A 6 -19.91 6.59 -32.21
C GLU A 6 -19.13 5.32 -31.97
N ARG A 7 -19.61 4.42 -31.10
CA ARG A 7 -18.95 3.15 -30.77
C ARG A 7 -18.86 2.20 -31.97
N ILE A 8 -19.95 2.05 -32.76
CA ILE A 8 -19.92 1.29 -34.00
C ILE A 8 -18.86 1.84 -34.95
N LYS A 9 -18.77 3.16 -35.09
CA LYS A 9 -17.78 3.84 -35.93
C LYS A 9 -16.35 3.59 -35.44
N GLU A 10 -16.09 3.68 -34.13
CA GLU A 10 -14.78 3.39 -33.54
C GLU A 10 -14.35 1.95 -33.80
N LEU A 11 -15.20 0.99 -33.54
CA LEU A 11 -14.92 -0.45 -33.75
C LEU A 11 -14.66 -0.74 -35.23
N ARG A 12 -15.47 -0.18 -36.13
CA ARG A 12 -15.26 -0.32 -37.58
C ARG A 12 -13.90 0.25 -38.02
N LEU A 13 -13.53 1.44 -37.53
CA LEU A 13 -12.25 2.04 -37.86
C LEU A 13 -11.08 1.30 -37.24
N ARG A 14 -11.20 0.79 -36.01
CA ARG A 14 -10.21 -0.10 -35.36
C ARG A 14 -9.87 -1.28 -36.24
N ASP A 15 -10.89 -1.90 -36.85
CA ASP A 15 -10.74 -3.08 -37.68
C ASP A 15 -10.46 -2.76 -39.16
N GLY A 16 -10.24 -1.47 -39.51
CA GLY A 16 -9.91 -1.02 -40.86
C GLY A 16 -11.04 -1.24 -41.88
N ARG A 17 -12.29 -1.31 -41.46
CA ARG A 17 -13.44 -1.63 -42.30
C ARG A 17 -14.12 -0.39 -42.85
N THR A 18 -14.70 -0.50 -44.08
CA THR A 18 -15.56 0.56 -44.64
C THR A 18 -17.02 0.37 -44.19
N GLN A 19 -17.84 1.41 -44.34
CA GLN A 19 -19.28 1.32 -44.06
C GLN A 19 -19.95 0.28 -44.98
N ASP A 20 -19.52 0.19 -46.23
CA ASP A 20 -20.02 -0.79 -47.20
C ASP A 20 -19.69 -2.23 -46.79
N ALA A 21 -18.47 -2.47 -46.28
CA ALA A 21 -18.08 -3.79 -45.79
C ALA A 21 -18.92 -4.23 -44.59
N LEU A 22 -19.11 -3.34 -43.60
CA LEU A 22 -19.96 -3.61 -42.45
C LEU A 22 -21.43 -3.86 -42.88
N ALA A 23 -21.93 -3.03 -43.78
CA ALA A 23 -23.32 -3.18 -44.28
C ALA A 23 -23.53 -4.51 -44.99
N SER A 24 -22.59 -4.94 -45.82
CA SER A 24 -22.66 -6.22 -46.55
C SER A 24 -22.71 -7.41 -45.58
N GLU A 25 -21.91 -7.43 -44.53
CA GLU A 25 -21.86 -8.49 -43.55
C GLU A 25 -23.12 -8.54 -42.66
N LEU A 26 -23.71 -7.40 -42.38
CA LEU A 26 -24.90 -7.30 -41.55
C LEU A 26 -26.21 -7.40 -42.38
N GLY A 27 -26.12 -7.51 -43.71
CA GLY A 27 -27.29 -7.60 -44.59
C GLY A 27 -28.12 -6.29 -44.65
N VAL A 28 -27.47 -5.13 -44.47
CA VAL A 28 -28.10 -3.81 -44.49
C VAL A 28 -27.48 -2.92 -45.58
N THR A 29 -27.97 -1.71 -45.75
CA THR A 29 -27.38 -0.72 -46.67
C THR A 29 -26.29 0.10 -46.00
N ALA A 30 -25.29 0.50 -46.78
CA ALA A 30 -24.24 1.44 -46.25
C ALA A 30 -24.84 2.74 -45.72
N GLN A 31 -25.98 3.17 -46.28
CA GLN A 31 -26.71 4.34 -45.83
C GLN A 31 -27.31 4.11 -44.42
N ALA A 32 -27.75 2.90 -44.09
CA ALA A 32 -28.24 2.55 -42.75
C ALA A 32 -27.07 2.68 -41.76
N VAL A 33 -25.91 2.06 -42.06
CA VAL A 33 -24.70 2.16 -41.25
C VAL A 33 -24.25 3.60 -41.02
N SER A 34 -24.24 4.41 -42.09
CA SER A 34 -23.91 5.84 -42.01
C SER A 34 -24.86 6.63 -41.09
N ARG A 35 -26.16 6.27 -41.08
CA ARG A 35 -27.17 6.92 -40.20
C ARG A 35 -26.98 6.49 -38.74
N TRP A 36 -26.62 5.23 -38.49
CA TRP A 36 -26.27 4.75 -37.13
C TRP A 36 -25.06 5.50 -36.59
N GLU A 37 -23.96 5.57 -37.37
CA GLU A 37 -22.71 6.23 -36.97
C GLU A 37 -22.85 7.75 -36.76
N LYS A 38 -23.88 8.35 -37.34
CA LYS A 38 -24.25 9.79 -37.15
C LYS A 38 -25.30 10.00 -36.07
N GLU A 39 -25.69 8.91 -35.37
CA GLU A 39 -26.75 8.92 -34.33
C GLU A 39 -28.11 9.48 -34.82
N ILE A 40 -28.39 9.40 -36.15
CA ILE A 40 -29.66 9.77 -36.73
C ILE A 40 -30.75 8.74 -36.40
N CYS A 41 -30.39 7.48 -36.32
CA CYS A 41 -31.25 6.38 -35.86
C CYS A 41 -30.38 5.28 -35.25
N TYR A 42 -31.00 4.43 -34.45
CA TYR A 42 -30.36 3.24 -33.90
C TYR A 42 -30.57 2.01 -34.81
N PRO A 43 -29.64 1.00 -34.76
CA PRO A 43 -29.94 -0.32 -35.31
C PRO A 43 -31.14 -0.92 -34.61
N ASP A 44 -31.86 -1.83 -35.31
CA ASP A 44 -32.89 -2.63 -34.68
C ASP A 44 -32.31 -3.48 -33.55
N MET A 45 -33.08 -3.67 -32.48
CA MET A 45 -32.65 -4.46 -31.31
C MET A 45 -32.18 -5.88 -31.68
N GLU A 46 -32.81 -6.48 -32.67
CA GLU A 46 -32.45 -7.80 -33.18
C GLU A 46 -31.10 -7.84 -33.89
N MET A 47 -30.57 -6.69 -34.33
CA MET A 47 -29.28 -6.56 -34.97
C MET A 47 -28.12 -6.39 -33.96
N ILE A 48 -28.44 -5.98 -32.76
CA ILE A 48 -27.39 -5.70 -31.71
C ILE A 48 -26.48 -6.90 -31.49
N PRO A 49 -27.00 -8.14 -31.30
CA PRO A 49 -26.12 -9.32 -31.15
C PRO A 49 -25.23 -9.55 -32.38
N SER A 50 -25.78 -9.33 -33.60
CA SER A 50 -25.03 -9.51 -34.84
C SER A 50 -23.92 -8.52 -35.01
N ILE A 51 -24.15 -7.27 -34.63
CA ILE A 51 -23.13 -6.19 -34.63
C ILE A 51 -22.04 -6.49 -33.59
N ALA A 52 -22.40 -6.91 -32.36
CA ALA A 52 -21.46 -7.28 -31.33
C ALA A 52 -20.58 -8.46 -31.76
N ASN A 53 -21.19 -9.51 -32.32
CA ASN A 53 -20.47 -10.68 -32.85
C ASN A 53 -19.56 -10.34 -34.01
N TYR A 54 -19.96 -9.47 -34.91
CA TYR A 54 -19.11 -9.00 -36.03
C TYR A 54 -17.81 -8.35 -35.55
N PHE A 55 -17.90 -7.54 -34.51
CA PHE A 55 -16.72 -6.85 -33.94
C PHE A 55 -16.00 -7.69 -32.87
N GLY A 56 -16.51 -8.86 -32.49
CA GLY A 56 -15.94 -9.72 -31.44
C GLY A 56 -15.98 -9.06 -30.05
N VAL A 57 -17.00 -8.26 -29.77
CA VAL A 57 -17.19 -7.56 -28.50
C VAL A 57 -18.48 -8.01 -27.81
N SER A 58 -18.59 -7.80 -26.50
CA SER A 58 -19.85 -7.99 -25.79
C SER A 58 -20.88 -6.92 -26.15
N ILE A 59 -22.16 -7.18 -25.90
CA ILE A 59 -23.22 -6.18 -26.07
C ILE A 59 -22.97 -4.98 -25.17
N ASP A 60 -22.53 -5.20 -23.93
CA ASP A 60 -22.19 -4.13 -22.98
C ASP A 60 -21.05 -3.28 -23.50
N GLU A 61 -20.01 -3.88 -24.06
CA GLU A 61 -18.88 -3.19 -24.68
C GLU A 61 -19.31 -2.41 -25.94
N LEU A 62 -20.25 -2.96 -26.73
CA LEU A 62 -20.82 -2.29 -27.89
C LEU A 62 -21.60 -1.03 -27.48
N PHE A 63 -22.32 -1.08 -26.36
CA PHE A 63 -23.03 0.08 -25.79
C PHE A 63 -22.13 1.02 -25.00
N GLY A 64 -20.85 0.68 -24.81
CA GLY A 64 -19.91 1.45 -23.97
C GLY A 64 -20.24 1.40 -22.47
N TYR A 65 -21.15 0.50 -22.08
CA TYR A 65 -21.63 0.40 -20.69
C TYR A 65 -20.55 -0.09 -19.75
N ASP A 66 -19.76 -1.10 -20.17
CA ASP A 66 -18.68 -1.64 -19.37
C ASP A 66 -17.60 -0.60 -19.06
N ASN A 67 -17.29 0.29 -20.01
CA ASN A 67 -16.27 1.32 -19.83
C ASN A 67 -16.69 2.36 -18.75
N ASP A 68 -17.94 2.79 -18.76
CA ASP A 68 -18.45 3.74 -17.76
C ASP A 68 -18.61 3.09 -16.40
N ARG A 69 -19.07 1.82 -16.36
CA ARG A 69 -19.17 1.03 -15.13
C ARG A 69 -17.79 0.77 -14.51
N SER A 70 -16.82 0.35 -15.31
CA SER A 70 -15.45 0.12 -14.87
C SER A 70 -14.82 1.40 -14.30
N LYS A 71 -14.92 2.52 -15.01
CA LYS A 71 -14.44 3.83 -14.55
C LYS A 71 -15.08 4.25 -13.23
N LYS A 72 -16.38 4.01 -13.06
CA LYS A 72 -17.08 4.34 -11.81
C LYS A 72 -16.57 3.49 -10.65
N VAL A 73 -16.38 2.19 -10.87
CA VAL A 73 -15.78 1.27 -9.89
C VAL A 73 -14.37 1.71 -9.51
N ASP A 74 -13.53 2.07 -10.51
CA ASP A 74 -12.17 2.52 -10.29
C ASP A 74 -12.14 3.82 -9.45
N ASN A 75 -13.01 4.77 -9.75
CA ASN A 75 -13.13 6.01 -8.99
C ASN A 75 -13.59 5.76 -7.56
N LEU A 76 -14.61 4.91 -7.35
CA LEU A 76 -15.09 4.54 -6.01
C LEU A 76 -13.97 3.86 -5.19
N ALA A 77 -13.27 2.90 -5.80
CA ALA A 77 -12.15 2.23 -5.15
C ALA A 77 -11.02 3.20 -4.81
N ALA A 78 -10.70 4.14 -5.71
CA ALA A 78 -9.69 5.17 -5.46
C ALA A 78 -10.06 6.10 -4.30
N VAL A 79 -11.33 6.53 -4.22
CA VAL A 79 -11.84 7.35 -3.11
C VAL A 79 -11.73 6.59 -1.79
N ILE A 80 -12.22 5.33 -1.73
CA ILE A 80 -12.17 4.50 -0.52
C ILE A 80 -10.71 4.29 -0.08
N ASN A 81 -9.80 3.94 -1.01
CA ASN A 81 -8.38 3.80 -0.70
C ASN A 81 -7.74 5.12 -0.22
N GLY A 82 -8.20 6.27 -0.74
CA GLY A 82 -7.83 7.60 -0.25
C GLY A 82 -8.24 7.79 1.22
N MET A 83 -9.49 7.44 1.56
CA MET A 83 -10.00 7.50 2.93
C MET A 83 -9.23 6.55 3.87
N ILE A 84 -8.88 5.33 3.42
CA ILE A 84 -8.04 4.39 4.20
C ILE A 84 -6.70 5.04 4.54
N ARG A 85 -6.03 5.68 3.57
CA ARG A 85 -4.75 6.38 3.81
C ARG A 85 -4.86 7.53 4.81
N GLN A 86 -5.97 8.27 4.81
CA GLN A 86 -6.23 9.34 5.77
C GLN A 86 -6.41 8.83 7.20
N ASN A 87 -6.85 7.59 7.34
CA ASN A 87 -7.02 6.91 8.62
C ASN A 87 -5.79 6.09 9.07
N ASN A 88 -4.65 6.26 8.43
CA ASN A 88 -3.44 5.53 8.78
C ASN A 88 -2.95 5.93 10.18
N GLY A 89 -2.95 4.98 11.12
CA GLY A 89 -2.53 5.19 12.50
C GLY A 89 -3.54 5.90 13.41
N LYS A 90 -4.61 6.50 12.87
CA LYS A 90 -5.66 7.20 13.65
C LYS A 90 -7.04 6.98 13.04
N ASP A 91 -8.07 6.79 13.86
CA ASP A 91 -9.46 6.77 13.38
C ASP A 91 -9.97 8.21 13.23
N VAL A 92 -9.83 8.77 12.03
CA VAL A 92 -10.33 10.11 11.69
C VAL A 92 -11.77 10.03 11.18
N SER A 93 -12.06 9.05 10.32
CA SER A 93 -13.37 8.91 9.65
C SER A 93 -13.60 7.48 9.14
N MET A 94 -13.17 6.47 9.89
CA MET A 94 -13.20 5.07 9.44
C MET A 94 -14.63 4.56 9.22
N ASP A 95 -15.63 5.05 10.00
CA ASP A 95 -17.04 4.70 9.76
C ASP A 95 -17.52 5.19 8.40
N ALA A 96 -17.17 6.40 8.02
CA ALA A 96 -17.51 6.93 6.70
C ALA A 96 -16.83 6.13 5.59
N CYS A 97 -15.57 5.72 5.78
CA CYS A 97 -14.84 4.87 4.84
C CYS A 97 -15.53 3.50 4.63
N ILE A 98 -15.86 2.81 5.73
CA ILE A 98 -16.56 1.52 5.69
C ILE A 98 -17.94 1.67 5.06
N THR A 99 -18.68 2.73 5.40
CA THR A 99 -20.01 3.02 4.83
C THR A 99 -19.92 3.23 3.33
N ALA A 100 -19.00 4.06 2.85
CA ALA A 100 -18.79 4.30 1.44
C ALA A 100 -18.45 3.00 0.67
N ALA A 101 -17.63 2.13 1.26
CA ALA A 101 -17.30 0.83 0.65
C ALA A 101 -18.52 -0.11 0.59
N ARG A 102 -19.38 -0.10 1.60
CA ARG A 102 -20.62 -0.90 1.62
C ARG A 102 -21.65 -0.38 0.63
N GLU A 103 -21.83 0.94 0.54
CA GLU A 103 -22.72 1.59 -0.45
C GLU A 103 -22.27 1.30 -1.88
N ALA A 104 -20.96 1.37 -2.15
CA ALA A 104 -20.41 0.99 -3.44
C ALA A 104 -20.71 -0.49 -3.80
N LEU A 105 -20.71 -1.39 -2.82
CA LEU A 105 -21.06 -2.80 -3.03
C LEU A 105 -22.58 -3.04 -3.18
N ILE A 106 -23.43 -2.15 -2.67
CA ILE A 106 -24.87 -2.18 -2.96
C ILE A 106 -25.11 -1.84 -4.44
N GLU A 107 -24.40 -0.84 -4.97
CA GLU A 107 -24.51 -0.46 -6.38
C GLU A 107 -23.83 -1.48 -7.32
N PHE A 108 -22.69 -2.06 -6.90
CA PHE A 108 -21.91 -3.03 -7.68
C PHE A 108 -21.73 -4.35 -6.93
N PRO A 109 -22.78 -5.16 -6.76
CA PRO A 109 -22.72 -6.40 -5.99
C PRO A 109 -21.67 -7.36 -6.55
N GLY A 110 -20.84 -7.93 -5.65
CA GLY A 110 -19.83 -8.92 -6.02
C GLY A 110 -18.62 -8.37 -6.78
N ASN A 111 -18.48 -7.04 -6.91
CA ASN A 111 -17.29 -6.47 -7.55
C ASN A 111 -16.05 -6.73 -6.69
N GLU A 112 -15.04 -7.38 -7.29
CA GLU A 112 -13.82 -7.82 -6.60
C GLU A 112 -13.00 -6.65 -6.04
N LYS A 113 -12.84 -5.57 -6.83
CA LYS A 113 -12.06 -4.39 -6.43
C LYS A 113 -12.70 -3.65 -5.24
N LEU A 114 -14.02 -3.50 -5.25
CA LEU A 114 -14.74 -2.87 -4.14
C LEU A 114 -14.83 -3.77 -2.91
N THR A 115 -14.92 -5.10 -3.10
CA THR A 115 -14.87 -6.06 -2.00
C THR A 115 -13.50 -6.04 -1.33
N LEU A 116 -12.42 -5.94 -2.11
CA LEU A 116 -11.07 -5.76 -1.58
C LEU A 116 -10.94 -4.44 -0.82
N ALA A 117 -11.50 -3.35 -1.35
CA ALA A 117 -11.47 -2.04 -0.68
C ALA A 117 -12.21 -2.08 0.67
N LEU A 118 -13.37 -2.75 0.75
CA LEU A 118 -14.07 -2.96 2.03
C LEU A 118 -13.23 -3.81 2.99
N ALA A 119 -12.65 -4.91 2.53
CA ALA A 119 -11.82 -5.78 3.35
C ALA A 119 -10.60 -5.03 3.89
N SER A 120 -9.92 -4.20 3.06
CA SER A 120 -8.80 -3.35 3.48
C SER A 120 -9.23 -2.25 4.47
N ALA A 121 -10.43 -1.67 4.30
CA ALA A 121 -10.97 -0.71 5.28
C ALA A 121 -11.21 -1.36 6.64
N LEU A 122 -11.77 -2.56 6.66
CA LEU A 122 -12.00 -3.34 7.89
C LEU A 122 -10.69 -3.82 8.54
N TYR A 123 -9.71 -4.22 7.71
CA TYR A 123 -8.36 -4.54 8.17
C TYR A 123 -7.76 -3.35 8.93
N ASN A 124 -7.76 -2.17 8.32
CA ASN A 124 -7.24 -0.96 8.93
C ASN A 124 -8.05 -0.51 10.16
N ALA A 125 -9.40 -0.65 10.12
CA ALA A 125 -10.27 -0.31 11.25
C ALA A 125 -9.94 -1.10 12.51
N GLY A 126 -9.58 -2.36 12.40
CA GLY A 126 -9.16 -3.18 13.53
C GLY A 126 -7.91 -2.62 14.20
N TYR A 127 -6.93 -2.17 13.45
CA TYR A 127 -5.73 -1.54 13.99
C TYR A 127 -6.02 -0.19 14.65
N VAL A 128 -6.65 0.72 13.94
CA VAL A 128 -6.81 2.11 14.43
C VAL A 128 -7.81 2.24 15.58
N ARG A 129 -8.77 1.31 15.70
CA ARG A 129 -9.80 1.34 16.75
C ARG A 129 -9.46 0.50 17.96
N ARG A 130 -8.78 -0.60 17.74
CA ARG A 130 -8.59 -1.62 18.78
C ARG A 130 -7.15 -1.82 19.16
N GLY A 131 -6.21 -1.42 18.29
CA GLY A 131 -4.78 -1.63 18.47
C GLY A 131 -4.34 -3.05 18.19
N GLU A 132 -3.05 -3.22 18.12
CA GLU A 132 -2.37 -4.50 18.01
C GLU A 132 -1.66 -4.78 19.33
N TYR A 133 -1.89 -5.95 19.92
CA TYR A 133 -1.40 -6.27 21.25
C TYR A 133 -0.52 -7.51 21.21
N HIS A 134 0.54 -7.45 22.01
CA HIS A 134 1.49 -8.53 22.20
C HIS A 134 1.50 -8.98 23.65
N ILE A 135 1.83 -10.25 23.85
CA ILE A 135 2.07 -10.86 25.15
C ILE A 135 3.41 -11.59 25.10
N VAL A 136 4.00 -11.85 26.26
CA VAL A 136 5.18 -12.69 26.34
C VAL A 136 4.75 -14.15 26.25
N GLY A 137 5.26 -14.89 25.26
CA GLY A 137 5.03 -16.32 25.10
C GLY A 137 5.72 -17.17 26.18
N ALA A 138 5.37 -18.44 26.23
CA ALA A 138 5.96 -19.37 27.20
C ALA A 138 7.47 -19.58 27.02
N ASP A 139 7.98 -19.31 25.83
CA ASP A 139 9.39 -19.33 25.43
C ASP A 139 10.13 -18.01 25.67
N GLY A 140 9.44 -16.99 26.18
CA GLY A 140 9.98 -15.66 26.45
C GLY A 140 9.96 -14.70 25.26
N TYR A 141 9.52 -15.16 24.08
CA TYR A 141 9.40 -14.31 22.90
C TYR A 141 8.09 -13.50 22.87
N SER A 142 8.12 -12.36 22.18
CA SER A 142 6.91 -11.58 21.93
C SER A 142 6.00 -12.30 20.94
N VAL A 143 4.73 -12.49 21.31
CA VAL A 143 3.73 -13.10 20.44
C VAL A 143 2.45 -12.26 20.45
N TYR A 144 1.67 -12.33 19.38
CA TYR A 144 0.39 -11.62 19.32
C TYR A 144 -0.61 -12.16 20.36
N ASP A 145 -1.36 -11.26 21.01
CA ASP A 145 -2.51 -11.63 21.84
C ASP A 145 -3.66 -12.11 20.96
N THR A 146 -3.51 -13.33 20.44
CA THR A 146 -4.46 -13.91 19.50
C THR A 146 -5.85 -14.11 20.12
N GLU A 147 -5.96 -14.33 21.43
CA GLU A 147 -7.25 -14.50 22.13
C GLU A 147 -8.04 -13.17 22.18
N ARG A 148 -7.35 -12.08 22.28
CA ARG A 148 -7.93 -10.74 22.15
C ARG A 148 -8.30 -10.41 20.71
N HIS A 149 -7.38 -10.62 19.78
CA HIS A 149 -7.53 -10.25 18.37
C HIS A 149 -8.63 -11.06 17.65
N LYS A 150 -8.85 -12.31 18.02
CA LYS A 150 -9.97 -13.13 17.53
C LYS A 150 -11.35 -12.49 17.80
N LYS A 151 -11.45 -11.57 18.74
CA LYS A 151 -12.71 -10.92 19.11
C LYS A 151 -12.99 -9.63 18.32
N TYR A 152 -12.08 -9.18 17.47
CA TYR A 152 -12.25 -7.96 16.68
C TYR A 152 -13.22 -8.22 15.52
N PRO A 153 -14.43 -7.64 15.53
CA PRO A 153 -15.44 -7.91 14.52
C PRO A 153 -14.98 -7.45 13.13
N GLU A 154 -14.25 -6.35 13.06
CA GLU A 154 -13.71 -5.82 11.82
C GLU A 154 -12.76 -6.83 11.16
N TRP A 155 -11.84 -7.41 11.92
CA TRP A 155 -10.91 -8.42 11.41
C TRP A 155 -11.59 -9.74 11.04
N GLN A 156 -12.63 -10.15 11.79
CA GLN A 156 -13.40 -11.35 11.46
C GLN A 156 -14.17 -11.18 10.14
N GLU A 157 -14.74 -10.00 9.90
CA GLU A 157 -15.40 -9.69 8.63
C GLU A 157 -14.38 -9.60 7.49
N ALA A 158 -13.26 -8.90 7.68
CA ALA A 158 -12.18 -8.79 6.70
C ALA A 158 -11.66 -10.16 6.26
N ILE A 159 -11.37 -11.05 7.21
CA ILE A 159 -10.91 -12.43 6.90
C ILE A 159 -11.92 -13.16 5.99
N LYS A 160 -13.22 -13.09 6.28
CA LYS A 160 -14.25 -13.73 5.46
C LYS A 160 -14.29 -13.17 4.04
N LEU A 161 -14.14 -11.84 3.91
CA LEU A 161 -14.13 -11.18 2.60
C LEU A 161 -12.88 -11.57 1.80
N TYR A 162 -11.69 -11.59 2.41
CA TYR A 162 -10.46 -12.03 1.76
C TYR A 162 -10.52 -13.51 1.36
N GLU A 163 -10.97 -14.40 2.25
CA GLU A 163 -11.12 -15.83 1.95
C GLU A 163 -12.06 -16.03 0.75
N LYS A 164 -13.18 -15.29 0.69
CA LYS A 164 -14.11 -15.32 -0.44
C LYS A 164 -13.47 -14.79 -1.73
N LEU A 165 -12.77 -13.65 -1.64
CA LEU A 165 -12.07 -13.08 -2.78
C LEU A 165 -11.05 -14.04 -3.38
N LEU A 166 -10.17 -14.61 -2.55
CA LEU A 166 -9.10 -15.50 -3.03
C LEU A 166 -9.60 -16.78 -3.69
N ALA A 167 -10.85 -17.18 -3.45
CA ALA A 167 -11.48 -18.33 -4.10
C ALA A 167 -11.87 -18.05 -5.57
N SER A 168 -12.11 -16.80 -5.98
CA SER A 168 -12.62 -16.43 -7.29
C SER A 168 -11.83 -15.37 -8.03
N LEU A 169 -10.88 -14.70 -7.35
CA LEU A 169 -10.17 -13.53 -7.87
C LEU A 169 -9.29 -13.86 -9.08
N GLN A 170 -9.54 -13.17 -10.19
CA GLN A 170 -8.81 -13.35 -11.45
C GLN A 170 -7.61 -12.36 -11.58
N SER A 171 -7.71 -11.18 -10.94
CA SER A 171 -6.65 -10.18 -10.99
C SER A 171 -5.50 -10.55 -10.05
N GLU A 172 -4.31 -10.76 -10.60
CA GLU A 172 -3.12 -11.07 -9.82
C GLU A 172 -2.69 -9.89 -8.91
N GLU A 173 -2.86 -8.67 -9.36
CA GLU A 173 -2.56 -7.47 -8.56
C GLU A 173 -3.43 -7.41 -7.30
N LEU A 174 -4.75 -7.59 -7.44
CA LEU A 174 -5.68 -7.61 -6.32
C LEU A 174 -5.42 -8.81 -5.42
N ARG A 175 -5.03 -9.96 -6.02
CA ARG A 175 -4.69 -11.17 -5.28
C ARG A 175 -3.49 -10.96 -4.36
N GLN A 176 -2.41 -10.34 -4.84
CA GLN A 176 -1.22 -10.09 -4.04
C GLN A 176 -1.53 -9.22 -2.82
N LYS A 177 -2.34 -8.16 -3.00
CA LYS A 177 -2.78 -7.32 -1.89
C LYS A 177 -3.63 -8.10 -0.88
N ALA A 178 -4.58 -8.90 -1.35
CA ALA A 178 -5.43 -9.74 -0.49
C ALA A 178 -4.60 -10.77 0.30
N VAL A 179 -3.61 -11.41 -0.33
CA VAL A 179 -2.69 -12.36 0.32
C VAL A 179 -1.89 -11.69 1.42
N LEU A 180 -1.33 -10.51 1.16
CA LEU A 180 -0.54 -9.76 2.14
C LEU A 180 -1.35 -9.45 3.41
N GLU A 181 -2.50 -8.79 3.24
CA GLU A 181 -3.34 -8.36 4.35
C GLU A 181 -3.98 -9.56 5.09
N LEU A 182 -4.38 -10.61 4.37
CA LEU A 182 -4.93 -11.82 4.98
C LEU A 182 -3.86 -12.62 5.74
N SER A 183 -2.63 -12.71 5.24
CA SER A 183 -1.53 -13.37 5.95
C SER A 183 -1.28 -12.72 7.30
N GLN A 184 -1.28 -11.38 7.35
CA GLN A 184 -1.14 -10.65 8.61
C GLN A 184 -2.30 -10.92 9.55
N LEU A 185 -3.55 -10.87 9.06
CA LEU A 185 -4.73 -11.19 9.89
C LEU A 185 -4.73 -12.63 10.41
N TYR A 186 -4.24 -13.58 9.63
CA TYR A 186 -4.10 -14.96 10.09
C TYR A 186 -3.05 -15.06 11.21
N LYS A 187 -1.89 -14.39 11.09
CA LYS A 187 -0.88 -14.30 12.15
C LYS A 187 -1.50 -13.69 13.41
N ASN A 188 -2.12 -12.51 13.30
CA ASN A 188 -2.70 -11.78 14.43
C ASN A 188 -3.81 -12.55 15.14
N THR A 189 -4.55 -13.39 14.43
CA THR A 189 -5.65 -14.20 14.99
C THR A 189 -5.28 -15.66 15.28
N GLY A 190 -3.99 -16.00 15.22
CA GLY A 190 -3.47 -17.34 15.57
C GLY A 190 -3.81 -18.44 14.56
N LYS A 191 -4.12 -18.08 13.29
CA LYS A 191 -4.38 -19.04 12.21
C LYS A 191 -3.09 -19.36 11.44
N HIS A 192 -2.01 -19.69 12.16
CA HIS A 192 -0.65 -19.81 11.60
C HIS A 192 -0.54 -20.80 10.44
N GLU A 193 -1.21 -21.96 10.50
CA GLU A 193 -1.20 -22.90 9.39
C GLU A 193 -1.81 -22.34 8.10
N LYS A 194 -2.84 -21.47 8.23
CA LYS A 194 -3.43 -20.82 7.06
C LYS A 194 -2.49 -19.75 6.50
N ALA A 195 -1.81 -18.98 7.36
CA ALA A 195 -0.80 -18.01 6.95
C ALA A 195 0.35 -18.70 6.22
N LEU A 196 0.86 -19.83 6.75
CA LEU A 196 1.93 -20.60 6.13
C LEU A 196 1.52 -21.11 4.73
N ARG A 197 0.31 -21.68 4.59
CA ARG A 197 -0.19 -22.12 3.27
C ARG A 197 -0.26 -20.99 2.24
N LEU A 198 -0.63 -19.76 2.66
CA LEU A 198 -0.59 -18.59 1.77
C LEU A 198 0.85 -18.25 1.38
N ALA A 199 1.76 -18.24 2.34
CA ALA A 199 3.18 -17.97 2.09
C ALA A 199 3.80 -18.98 1.12
N GLU A 200 3.51 -20.26 1.27
CA GLU A 200 4.02 -21.34 0.38
C GLU A 200 3.45 -21.24 -1.05
N SER A 201 2.28 -20.61 -1.23
CA SER A 201 1.70 -20.37 -2.55
C SER A 201 2.24 -19.12 -3.25
N ALA A 202 2.98 -18.27 -2.54
CA ALA A 202 3.51 -17.03 -3.09
C ALA A 202 4.80 -17.29 -3.90
N PRO A 203 5.11 -16.43 -4.90
CA PRO A 203 6.35 -16.57 -5.68
C PRO A 203 7.57 -16.29 -4.80
N ALA A 204 8.68 -16.99 -5.11
CA ALA A 204 9.97 -16.69 -4.49
C ALA A 204 10.38 -15.24 -4.78
N MET A 205 11.20 -14.63 -3.90
CA MET A 205 11.65 -13.24 -4.02
C MET A 205 12.23 -12.94 -5.41
N THR A 206 13.02 -13.85 -5.98
CA THR A 206 13.61 -13.70 -7.33
C THR A 206 12.60 -13.75 -8.48
N ALA A 207 11.39 -14.24 -8.22
CA ALA A 207 10.26 -14.24 -9.14
C ALA A 207 9.20 -13.18 -8.80
N SER A 208 9.51 -12.27 -7.88
CA SER A 208 8.67 -11.13 -7.56
C SER A 208 8.73 -10.04 -8.63
N ARG A 209 7.73 -9.17 -8.67
CA ARG A 209 7.61 -8.10 -9.69
C ARG A 209 8.88 -7.25 -9.85
N PRO A 210 9.54 -6.74 -8.78
CA PRO A 210 10.76 -5.94 -8.94
C PRO A 210 11.85 -6.68 -9.71
N PHE A 211 12.11 -7.94 -9.37
CA PHE A 211 13.16 -8.73 -10.00
C PHE A 211 12.82 -9.18 -11.42
N LEU A 212 11.54 -9.42 -11.73
CA LEU A 212 11.12 -9.74 -13.10
C LEU A 212 11.16 -8.52 -14.02
N ARG A 213 10.87 -7.30 -13.51
CA ARG A 213 10.99 -6.05 -14.26
C ARG A 213 12.43 -5.82 -14.76
N ILE A 214 13.44 -6.16 -13.95
CA ILE A 214 14.85 -6.09 -14.38
C ILE A 214 15.09 -6.89 -15.65
N LYS A 215 14.45 -8.05 -15.78
CA LYS A 215 14.61 -8.94 -16.95
C LYS A 215 13.78 -8.50 -18.16
N ALA A 216 12.83 -7.58 -17.97
CA ALA A 216 11.95 -7.09 -19.02
C ALA A 216 12.49 -5.85 -19.73
N PHE A 217 13.55 -5.22 -19.20
CA PHE A 217 14.09 -3.97 -19.71
C PHE A 217 15.55 -4.10 -20.10
N ASP A 218 15.99 -3.19 -20.99
CA ASP A 218 17.37 -2.99 -21.40
C ASP A 218 17.82 -1.55 -21.18
N GLY A 219 19.15 -1.31 -21.20
CA GLY A 219 19.75 0.02 -21.13
C GLY A 219 19.35 0.79 -19.87
N LYS A 220 19.02 2.08 -20.04
CA LYS A 220 18.66 2.98 -18.92
C LYS A 220 17.47 2.47 -18.11
N ALA A 221 16.47 1.88 -18.77
CA ALA A 221 15.28 1.36 -18.08
C ALA A 221 15.62 0.16 -17.18
N ALA A 222 16.54 -0.71 -17.63
CA ALA A 222 17.03 -1.81 -16.78
C ALA A 222 17.79 -1.30 -15.56
N VAL A 223 18.66 -0.28 -15.73
CA VAL A 223 19.38 0.34 -14.60
C VAL A 223 18.40 0.99 -13.59
N ALA A 224 17.37 1.68 -14.08
CA ALA A 224 16.34 2.23 -13.21
C ALA A 224 15.61 1.12 -12.43
N ALA A 225 15.19 0.05 -13.10
CA ALA A 225 14.54 -1.09 -12.43
C ALA A 225 15.45 -1.81 -11.41
N GLN A 226 16.75 -1.89 -11.69
CA GLN A 226 17.75 -2.41 -10.74
C GLN A 226 17.85 -1.52 -9.51
N GLY A 227 17.89 -0.20 -9.69
CA GLY A 227 17.91 0.75 -8.58
C GLY A 227 16.65 0.72 -7.72
N GLU A 228 15.46 0.61 -8.35
CA GLU A 228 14.18 0.43 -7.65
C GLU A 228 14.19 -0.85 -6.81
N ALA A 229 14.59 -1.98 -7.40
CA ALA A 229 14.69 -3.25 -6.69
C ALA A 229 15.73 -3.21 -5.55
N LEU A 230 16.85 -2.51 -5.75
CA LEU A 230 17.89 -2.37 -4.74
C LEU A 230 17.38 -1.60 -3.51
N ILE A 231 16.74 -0.44 -3.71
CA ILE A 231 16.23 0.36 -2.60
C ILE A 231 15.11 -0.37 -1.85
N GLU A 232 14.24 -1.08 -2.56
CA GLU A 232 13.19 -1.90 -1.96
C GLU A 232 13.79 -3.06 -1.15
N THR A 233 14.83 -3.73 -1.67
CA THR A 233 15.52 -4.81 -0.95
C THR A 233 16.20 -4.31 0.33
N VAL A 234 16.85 -3.14 0.28
CA VAL A 234 17.46 -2.53 1.47
C VAL A 234 16.40 -2.16 2.50
N GLN A 235 15.29 -1.59 2.06
CA GLN A 235 14.16 -1.25 2.94
C GLN A 235 13.59 -2.48 3.63
N GLN A 236 13.33 -3.56 2.89
CA GLN A 236 12.83 -4.82 3.45
C GLN A 236 13.85 -5.47 4.41
N SER A 237 15.14 -5.39 4.08
CA SER A 237 16.20 -5.91 4.95
C SER A 237 16.29 -5.15 6.27
N ALA A 238 16.19 -3.83 6.23
CA ALA A 238 16.17 -2.99 7.43
C ALA A 238 14.93 -3.28 8.30
N ASP A 239 13.77 -3.45 7.67
CA ASP A 239 12.52 -3.81 8.33
C ASP A 239 12.62 -5.17 9.02
N LEU A 240 13.19 -6.18 8.36
CA LEU A 240 13.45 -7.48 8.97
C LEU A 240 14.36 -7.40 10.19
N ILE A 241 15.41 -6.57 10.17
CA ILE A 241 16.27 -6.34 11.33
C ILE A 241 15.47 -5.74 12.49
N VAL A 242 14.61 -4.74 12.21
CA VAL A 242 13.72 -4.16 13.22
C VAL A 242 12.82 -5.20 13.83
N HIS A 243 12.16 -6.03 13.02
CA HIS A 243 11.28 -7.08 13.53
C HIS A 243 12.02 -8.15 14.34
N ILE A 244 13.21 -8.58 13.91
CA ILE A 244 14.04 -9.51 14.68
C ILE A 244 14.38 -8.92 16.05
N VAL A 245 14.77 -7.64 16.11
CA VAL A 245 15.07 -6.94 17.37
C VAL A 245 13.85 -6.85 18.30
N LEU A 246 12.65 -6.63 17.73
CA LEU A 246 11.41 -6.55 18.50
C LEU A 246 10.94 -7.93 19.00
N ASP A 247 11.08 -8.95 18.17
CA ASP A 247 10.52 -10.28 18.42
C ASP A 247 11.45 -11.16 19.30
N ASP A 248 12.78 -11.00 19.19
CA ASP A 248 13.75 -11.84 19.89
C ASP A 248 14.16 -11.25 21.26
N ALA A 249 13.49 -11.69 22.31
CA ALA A 249 13.77 -11.29 23.69
C ALA A 249 15.17 -11.66 24.20
N ALA A 250 15.91 -12.53 23.49
CA ALA A 250 17.29 -12.89 23.85
C ALA A 250 18.32 -11.81 23.42
N ILE A 251 17.96 -10.88 22.57
CA ILE A 251 18.84 -9.78 22.14
C ILE A 251 18.95 -8.75 23.28
N PRO A 252 20.15 -8.57 23.88
CA PRO A 252 20.29 -7.60 24.95
C PRO A 252 20.18 -6.15 24.40
N PRO A 253 19.71 -5.19 25.23
CA PRO A 253 19.42 -3.81 24.76
C PRO A 253 20.58 -3.11 24.04
N HIS A 254 21.82 -3.31 24.46
CA HIS A 254 22.97 -2.70 23.78
C HIS A 254 23.19 -3.26 22.37
N ALA A 255 22.99 -4.59 22.19
CA ALA A 255 23.10 -5.21 20.87
C ALA A 255 21.91 -4.83 19.97
N ALA A 256 20.70 -4.73 20.52
CA ALA A 256 19.53 -4.24 19.81
C ALA A 256 19.77 -2.83 19.24
N ALA A 257 20.30 -1.91 20.05
CA ALA A 257 20.65 -0.57 19.62
C ALA A 257 21.71 -0.55 18.50
N GLU A 258 22.67 -1.45 18.52
CA GLU A 258 23.72 -1.58 17.49
C GLU A 258 23.13 -2.16 16.19
N LEU A 259 22.28 -3.19 16.26
CA LEU A 259 21.60 -3.77 15.11
C LEU A 259 20.68 -2.76 14.41
N LEU A 260 19.96 -1.93 15.17
CA LEU A 260 19.13 -0.85 14.63
C LEU A 260 19.99 0.23 13.96
N GLN A 261 21.15 0.57 14.50
CA GLN A 261 22.09 1.46 13.82
C GLN A 261 22.56 0.87 12.49
N ASN A 262 22.86 -0.42 12.47
CA ASN A 262 23.28 -1.12 11.24
C ASN A 262 22.17 -1.18 10.20
N ALA A 263 20.90 -1.35 10.60
CA ALA A 263 19.75 -1.25 9.71
C ALA A 263 19.69 0.14 9.02
N GLY A 264 19.88 1.21 9.78
CA GLY A 264 19.99 2.57 9.21
C GLY A 264 21.19 2.74 8.28
N ASN A 265 22.33 2.18 8.63
CA ASN A 265 23.56 2.29 7.83
C ASN A 265 23.45 1.60 6.44
N MET A 266 22.56 0.64 6.27
CA MET A 266 22.32 0.01 4.96
C MET A 266 21.88 1.02 3.90
N PHE A 267 21.12 2.04 4.28
CA PHE A 267 20.73 3.10 3.35
C PHE A 267 21.92 3.98 2.94
N ALA A 268 22.89 4.21 3.84
CA ALA A 268 24.09 4.96 3.51
C ALA A 268 25.00 4.24 2.51
N LEU A 269 24.96 2.90 2.45
CA LEU A 269 25.71 2.12 1.48
C LEU A 269 25.22 2.37 0.04
N ILE A 270 23.91 2.59 -0.15
CA ILE A 270 23.34 2.83 -1.48
C ILE A 270 23.14 4.31 -1.81
N ALA A 271 23.11 5.18 -0.78
CA ALA A 271 22.98 6.62 -0.90
C ALA A 271 24.04 7.34 -0.01
N PRO A 272 25.32 7.33 -0.42
CA PRO A 272 26.41 7.91 0.37
C PRO A 272 26.36 9.44 0.49
N ASP A 273 25.51 10.08 -0.31
CA ASP A 273 25.17 11.50 -0.23
C ASP A 273 24.12 11.82 0.84
N HIS A 274 23.67 10.81 1.59
CA HIS A 274 22.68 10.90 2.65
C HIS A 274 21.32 11.47 2.20
N ARG A 275 20.96 11.33 0.92
CA ARG A 275 19.67 11.71 0.37
C ARG A 275 18.79 10.48 0.20
N TYR A 276 17.98 10.20 1.22
CA TYR A 276 17.24 8.94 1.33
C TYR A 276 15.79 9.00 0.81
N GLY A 277 15.35 10.17 0.29
CA GLY A 277 13.99 10.34 -0.19
C GLY A 277 12.96 9.99 0.89
N ARG A 278 11.89 9.31 0.53
CA ARG A 278 10.84 8.90 1.49
C ARG A 278 11.33 7.99 2.62
N ASN A 279 12.50 7.36 2.48
CA ASN A 279 13.07 6.50 3.52
C ASN A 279 13.55 7.27 4.76
N PHE A 280 13.60 8.59 4.70
CA PHE A 280 13.82 9.42 5.90
C PHE A 280 12.80 9.10 7.01
N GLY A 281 11.54 8.77 6.67
CA GLY A 281 10.53 8.37 7.65
C GLY A 281 10.93 7.10 8.39
N MET A 282 11.31 6.05 7.67
CA MET A 282 11.77 4.79 8.28
C MET A 282 13.02 4.99 9.13
N LEU A 283 13.98 5.78 8.64
CA LEU A 283 15.21 6.10 9.39
C LEU A 283 14.91 6.85 10.68
N SER A 284 13.96 7.79 10.67
CA SER A 284 13.48 8.47 11.86
C SER A 284 12.90 7.49 12.87
N CYS A 285 12.01 6.59 12.43
CA CYS A 285 11.39 5.57 13.29
C CYS A 285 12.45 4.62 13.90
N ILE A 286 13.40 4.16 13.09
CA ILE A 286 14.52 3.30 13.57
C ILE A 286 15.31 4.00 14.68
N GLN A 287 15.60 5.30 14.54
CA GLN A 287 16.34 6.03 15.58
C GLN A 287 15.52 6.25 16.86
N MET A 288 14.20 6.41 16.74
CA MET A 288 13.30 6.45 17.90
C MET A 288 13.32 5.12 18.67
N LEU A 289 13.19 3.98 17.98
CA LEU A 289 13.30 2.66 18.58
C LEU A 289 14.71 2.44 19.19
N ARG A 290 15.75 2.88 18.47
CA ARG A 290 17.13 2.81 18.96
C ARG A 290 17.32 3.59 20.26
N SER A 291 16.70 4.76 20.39
CA SER A 291 16.76 5.57 21.62
C SER A 291 16.17 4.82 22.82
N TYR A 292 15.10 4.07 22.63
CA TYR A 292 14.50 3.21 23.65
C TYR A 292 15.49 2.14 24.14
N TYR A 293 16.12 1.41 23.22
CA TYR A 293 17.09 0.36 23.59
C TYR A 293 18.38 0.93 24.19
N LEU A 294 18.83 2.11 23.77
CA LEU A 294 19.97 2.81 24.39
C LEU A 294 19.64 3.23 25.82
N TRP A 295 18.42 3.69 26.08
CA TRP A 295 17.97 4.01 27.42
C TRP A 295 17.99 2.76 28.33
N LEU A 296 17.44 1.65 27.87
CA LEU A 296 17.49 0.38 28.59
C LEU A 296 18.92 -0.13 28.82
N ALA A 297 19.85 0.20 27.94
CA ALA A 297 21.28 -0.09 28.07
C ALA A 297 22.04 0.90 28.96
N GLU A 298 21.35 1.78 29.69
CA GLU A 298 21.92 2.86 30.53
C GLU A 298 22.81 3.85 29.77
N LYS A 299 22.73 3.91 28.44
CA LYS A 299 23.44 4.85 27.56
C LYS A 299 22.59 6.08 27.27
N LYS A 300 22.27 6.83 28.35
CA LYS A 300 21.28 7.93 28.27
C LYS A 300 21.70 9.07 27.33
N ASP A 301 22.96 9.39 27.23
CA ASP A 301 23.47 10.42 26.32
C ASP A 301 23.29 9.98 24.86
N ASP A 302 23.63 8.72 24.54
CA ASP A 302 23.44 8.15 23.21
C ASP A 302 21.94 8.05 22.85
N ALA A 303 21.06 7.83 23.83
CA ALA A 303 19.61 7.78 23.60
C ALA A 303 19.10 9.15 23.10
N PHE A 304 19.54 10.27 23.68
CA PHE A 304 19.15 11.59 23.21
C PHE A 304 19.82 11.95 21.88
N LEU A 305 21.05 11.51 21.63
CA LEU A 305 21.65 11.64 20.29
C LEU A 305 20.86 10.89 19.22
N ALA A 306 20.29 9.72 19.54
CA ALA A 306 19.41 9.01 18.63
C ALA A 306 18.08 9.75 18.39
N LEU A 307 17.50 10.39 19.41
CA LEU A 307 16.32 11.25 19.27
C LEU A 307 16.59 12.48 18.40
N ASP A 308 17.74 13.14 18.56
CA ASP A 308 18.14 14.25 17.69
C ASP A 308 18.31 13.79 16.24
N ALA A 309 18.91 12.61 16.01
CA ALA A 309 19.00 12.02 14.67
C ALA A 309 17.61 11.68 14.08
N ALA A 310 16.68 11.17 14.90
CA ALA A 310 15.30 10.92 14.49
C ALA A 310 14.62 12.21 14.03
N LEU A 311 14.79 13.29 14.77
CA LEU A 311 14.25 14.60 14.44
C LEU A 311 14.85 15.16 13.15
N ASP A 312 16.16 15.01 12.94
CA ASP A 312 16.81 15.45 11.70
C ASP A 312 16.28 14.72 10.47
N TYR A 313 16.08 13.41 10.58
CA TYR A 313 15.43 12.65 9.49
C TYR A 313 13.98 13.07 9.28
N ALA A 314 13.21 13.32 10.33
CA ALA A 314 11.85 13.79 10.21
C ALA A 314 11.75 15.17 9.55
N ARG A 315 12.66 16.10 9.87
CA ARG A 315 12.75 17.41 9.21
C ARG A 315 13.08 17.28 7.72
N GLN A 316 13.95 16.35 7.35
CA GLN A 316 14.25 16.08 5.94
C GLN A 316 13.06 15.47 5.20
N LEU A 317 12.29 14.60 5.85
CA LEU A 317 11.04 14.09 5.30
C LEU A 317 10.00 15.21 5.08
N ASP A 318 9.81 16.07 6.07
CA ASP A 318 8.91 17.23 5.98
C ASP A 318 9.35 18.21 4.86
N ALA A 319 10.65 18.40 4.69
CA ALA A 319 11.21 19.24 3.63
C ALA A 319 10.99 18.62 2.23
N LEU A 320 10.94 17.30 2.14
CA LEU A 320 10.75 16.59 0.86
C LEU A 320 9.39 16.92 0.21
N HIS A 321 8.35 17.24 1.00
CA HIS A 321 7.06 17.69 0.49
C HIS A 321 7.11 18.98 -0.34
N LYS A 322 8.12 19.81 -0.09
CA LYS A 322 8.35 21.08 -0.79
C LYS A 322 9.45 20.95 -1.85
N SER A 323 10.06 19.78 -1.97
CA SER A 323 11.16 19.55 -2.90
C SER A 323 10.65 19.44 -4.35
N THR A 324 11.42 19.98 -5.26
CA THR A 324 11.24 19.81 -6.71
C THR A 324 12.07 18.66 -7.28
N GLU A 325 12.82 17.96 -6.43
CA GLU A 325 13.64 16.83 -6.84
C GLU A 325 12.78 15.62 -7.23
N LYS A 326 12.99 15.14 -8.46
CA LYS A 326 12.22 14.01 -8.99
C LYS A 326 12.95 12.67 -8.88
N TYR A 327 14.26 12.68 -8.75
CA TYR A 327 15.12 11.51 -8.75
C TYR A 327 16.14 11.58 -7.61
N PHE A 328 16.57 10.42 -7.15
CA PHE A 328 17.70 10.32 -6.22
C PHE A 328 18.97 10.86 -6.87
N SER A 329 19.88 11.43 -6.08
CA SER A 329 21.17 11.97 -6.51
C SER A 329 22.31 10.96 -6.42
N SER A 330 22.15 9.88 -5.63
CA SER A 330 23.16 8.82 -5.50
C SER A 330 23.48 8.15 -6.84
N PRO A 331 24.75 7.83 -7.13
CA PRO A 331 25.15 7.15 -8.36
C PRO A 331 24.40 5.82 -8.63
N LEU A 332 24.03 5.08 -7.60
CA LEU A 332 23.26 3.83 -7.73
C LEU A 332 21.77 4.06 -8.02
N LEU A 333 21.22 5.23 -7.65
CA LEU A 333 19.79 5.50 -7.63
C LEU A 333 19.37 6.67 -8.52
N HIS A 334 20.29 7.32 -9.28
CA HIS A 334 20.01 8.57 -10.02
C HIS A 334 18.98 8.42 -11.15
N HIS A 335 18.56 7.20 -11.47
CA HIS A 335 17.44 6.92 -12.39
C HIS A 335 16.16 6.51 -11.67
N VAL A 336 16.19 6.41 -10.33
CA VAL A 336 15.04 6.02 -9.51
C VAL A 336 14.25 7.26 -9.11
N PRO A 337 12.94 7.33 -9.38
CA PRO A 337 12.10 8.45 -8.94
C PRO A 337 11.88 8.42 -7.42
N ILE A 338 11.74 9.60 -6.81
CA ILE A 338 11.51 9.72 -5.35
C ILE A 338 10.04 9.46 -4.98
N HIS A 339 9.08 9.56 -5.92
CA HIS A 339 7.65 9.33 -5.70
C HIS A 339 7.04 10.18 -4.57
N THR A 340 7.31 11.49 -4.57
CA THR A 340 6.78 12.42 -3.57
C THR A 340 5.25 12.53 -3.60
N GLU A 341 4.62 12.22 -4.72
CA GLU A 341 3.16 12.19 -4.90
C GLU A 341 2.46 11.11 -4.07
N GLU A 342 3.18 10.07 -3.66
CA GLU A 342 2.67 9.00 -2.81
C GLU A 342 2.75 9.33 -1.31
N MET A 343 3.38 10.44 -0.96
CA MET A 343 3.53 10.84 0.43
C MET A 343 2.22 11.42 1.00
N PRO A 344 1.96 11.25 2.31
CA PRO A 344 0.81 11.90 2.96
C PRO A 344 0.81 13.41 2.74
N ALA A 345 -0.37 14.01 2.63
CA ALA A 345 -0.50 15.47 2.43
C ALA A 345 0.00 16.32 3.61
N SER A 346 0.17 15.71 4.79
CA SER A 346 0.65 16.41 6.00
C SER A 346 2.18 16.48 6.03
N SER A 347 2.70 17.66 6.27
CA SER A 347 4.14 17.95 6.39
C SER A 347 4.56 18.19 7.85
N ALA A 348 3.93 17.54 8.80
CA ALA A 348 4.16 17.74 10.23
C ALA A 348 4.66 16.48 10.96
N PHE A 349 5.33 15.57 10.24
CA PHE A 349 5.77 14.29 10.80
C PHE A 349 6.68 14.50 12.03
N ARG A 350 7.60 15.50 11.99
CA ARG A 350 8.46 15.80 13.13
C ARG A 350 7.68 16.14 14.40
N ALA A 351 6.53 16.84 14.27
CA ALA A 351 5.72 17.26 15.42
C ALA A 351 5.01 16.10 16.12
N GLU A 352 4.83 14.99 15.41
CA GLU A 352 4.16 13.79 15.93
C GLU A 352 5.13 12.85 16.68
N LEU A 353 6.45 13.01 16.52
CA LEU A 353 7.45 12.09 17.09
C LEU A 353 7.30 11.87 18.61
N PRO A 354 7.07 12.90 19.47
CA PRO A 354 6.95 12.68 20.90
C PRO A 354 5.73 11.80 21.29
N ASP A 355 4.64 11.92 20.54
CA ASP A 355 3.44 11.13 20.79
C ASP A 355 3.61 9.69 20.31
N LEU A 356 4.33 9.49 19.20
CA LEU A 356 4.53 8.21 18.56
C LEU A 356 5.73 7.43 19.11
N TRP A 357 6.57 8.06 19.98
CA TRP A 357 7.74 7.40 20.54
C TRP A 357 7.35 6.16 21.36
N PRO A 358 8.07 5.03 21.20
CA PRO A 358 9.25 4.75 20.37
C PRO A 358 8.92 4.27 18.95
N TRP A 359 7.71 4.43 18.47
CA TRP A 359 7.10 4.06 17.19
C TRP A 359 6.47 2.67 17.17
N TRP A 360 7.11 1.67 17.75
CA TRP A 360 6.59 0.32 17.89
C TRP A 360 6.16 0.04 19.32
N ASP A 361 5.18 -0.86 19.48
CA ASP A 361 4.85 -1.42 20.79
C ASP A 361 6.03 -2.23 21.31
N VAL A 362 6.57 -1.83 22.45
CA VAL A 362 7.68 -2.50 23.13
C VAL A 362 7.31 -2.74 24.59
N SER A 363 7.96 -3.74 25.19
CA SER A 363 7.77 -4.03 26.63
C SER A 363 8.16 -2.82 27.48
N GLU A 364 7.43 -2.58 28.57
CA GLU A 364 7.70 -1.50 29.53
C GLU A 364 7.73 -0.05 28.91
N GLN A 365 7.14 0.13 27.72
CA GLN A 365 7.14 1.43 27.00
C GLN A 365 6.71 2.58 27.91
N GLU A 366 5.58 2.46 28.59
CA GLU A 366 5.04 3.52 29.46
C GLU A 366 5.99 3.85 30.61
N LYS A 367 6.62 2.86 31.21
CA LYS A 367 7.62 3.05 32.28
C LYS A 367 8.84 3.79 31.75
N VAL A 368 9.42 3.33 30.64
CA VAL A 368 10.61 3.94 30.05
C VAL A 368 10.31 5.36 29.57
N LYS A 369 9.12 5.60 28.98
CA LYS A 369 8.67 6.94 28.58
C LYS A 369 8.57 7.87 29.79
N ALA A 370 7.96 7.41 30.88
CA ALA A 370 7.85 8.17 32.12
C ALA A 370 9.23 8.52 32.72
N GLU A 371 10.17 7.57 32.70
CA GLU A 371 11.55 7.81 33.15
C GLU A 371 12.26 8.84 32.26
N MET A 372 12.19 8.71 30.93
CA MET A 372 12.80 9.68 30.00
C MET A 372 12.21 11.08 30.16
N GLN A 373 10.92 11.19 30.43
CA GLN A 373 10.25 12.48 30.63
C GLN A 373 10.72 13.22 31.89
N THR A 374 11.32 12.53 32.87
CA THR A 374 11.95 13.19 34.02
C THR A 374 13.28 13.85 33.70
N ASP A 375 13.92 13.50 32.61
CA ASP A 375 15.16 14.12 32.14
C ASP A 375 14.85 15.44 31.39
N SER A 376 15.53 16.52 31.75
CA SER A 376 15.29 17.84 31.14
C SER A 376 15.51 17.87 29.64
N ARG A 377 16.36 16.98 29.10
CA ARG A 377 16.62 16.85 27.67
C ARG A 377 15.40 16.37 26.89
N TRP A 378 14.48 15.61 27.51
CA TRP A 378 13.23 15.25 26.86
C TRP A 378 12.40 16.49 26.53
N SER A 379 12.20 17.37 27.50
CA SER A 379 11.42 18.60 27.28
C SER A 379 12.08 19.51 26.23
N GLU A 380 13.43 19.58 26.23
CA GLU A 380 14.19 20.31 25.20
C GLU A 380 13.97 19.70 23.81
N TRP A 381 14.08 18.36 23.71
CA TRP A 381 13.85 17.65 22.44
C TRP A 381 12.43 17.84 21.93
N VAL A 382 11.40 17.71 22.79
CA VAL A 382 10.01 17.98 22.44
C VAL A 382 9.83 19.41 21.92
N GLY A 383 10.49 20.41 22.54
CA GLY A 383 10.50 21.79 22.04
C GLY A 383 11.02 21.88 20.60
N LYS A 384 12.16 21.22 20.31
CA LYS A 384 12.77 21.19 18.97
C LYS A 384 11.87 20.55 17.91
N THR A 385 10.95 19.63 18.27
CA THR A 385 10.03 18.99 17.31
C THR A 385 8.93 19.95 16.84
N GLN A 386 8.64 21.00 17.58
CA GLN A 386 7.62 22.00 17.25
C GLN A 386 8.17 23.18 16.41
N GLU A 387 9.49 23.34 16.35
CA GLU A 387 10.17 24.35 15.53
C GLU A 387 10.22 23.95 14.04
#